data_71fbe92219fc0b7fab07464889a88589
#
_entry.id   71fbe92219fc0b7fab07464889a88589
#
_cell.length_a   1.000
_cell.length_b   1.000
_cell.length_c   1.000
_cell.angle_alpha   90.00
_cell.angle_beta   90.00
_cell.angle_gamma   90.00
#
_symmetry.space_group_name_H-M   'P 1'
#
loop_
_entity.id
_entity.type
_entity.pdbx_description
1 polymer ?
#
loop_
_entity_poly.entity_id
_entity_poly.type
_entity_poly.pdbx_seq_one_letter_code
_entity_poly.pdbx_strand_id
1 'polypeptide(L)'
;LSLRRQRQMCIRDRDVIRPKQVLLVQINKEERGLKGAALTTYLSFAGRYCVLMPNSMNSDGISRKIGDIEERKKLKKILSSVEIPEKMSVIVRTAGIGRTKKEISKDLSFLLSQWNKIRELTLKSEAPEIIHEEGNVLKRAIRDMLSEDVDKIFVEGKEGYDKVKKITKNLAPTFVKKVKQYKSEENSLFASNNIETQINDLFSLNVKLKSGGSI
;
A
#
# COMPACT_ATOMS: atom_id res chain seq x y z
N LEU A 1 -30.07 -20.39 -0.95
CA LEU A 1 -29.15 -19.41 -0.35
C LEU A 1 -28.27 -18.71 -1.39
N SER A 2 -27.90 -19.34 -2.52
CA SER A 2 -27.10 -18.76 -3.59
C SER A 2 -27.83 -17.69 -4.41
N LEU A 3 -29.11 -17.83 -4.66
CA LEU A 3 -29.93 -16.92 -5.45
C LEU A 3 -30.16 -15.55 -4.77
N ARG A 4 -30.20 -15.49 -3.43
CA ARG A 4 -30.29 -14.22 -2.70
C ARG A 4 -28.99 -13.41 -2.77
N ARG A 5 -27.82 -14.06 -2.78
CA ARG A 5 -26.52 -13.37 -2.96
C ARG A 5 -26.35 -12.83 -4.38
N GLN A 6 -26.79 -13.57 -5.40
CA GLN A 6 -26.75 -13.08 -6.79
C GLN A 6 -27.69 -11.89 -7.04
N ARG A 7 -28.86 -11.84 -6.39
CA ARG A 7 -29.77 -10.68 -6.51
C ARG A 7 -29.22 -9.39 -5.90
N GLN A 8 -28.39 -9.46 -4.86
CA GLN A 8 -27.72 -8.28 -4.29
C GLN A 8 -26.57 -7.76 -5.16
N MET A 9 -25.99 -8.56 -6.06
CA MET A 9 -24.94 -8.14 -6.99
C MET A 9 -25.47 -7.42 -8.25
N CYS A 10 -26.77 -7.41 -8.48
CA CYS A 10 -27.38 -6.82 -9.67
C CYS A 10 -28.12 -5.49 -9.37
N ILE A 11 -27.70 -4.74 -8.34
CA ILE A 11 -28.15 -3.36 -8.18
C ILE A 11 -27.48 -2.55 -9.28
N ARG A 12 -28.27 -1.92 -10.13
CA ARG A 12 -27.74 -1.05 -11.19
C ARG A 12 -27.17 0.21 -10.53
N ASP A 13 -25.97 0.61 -10.91
CA ASP A 13 -25.31 1.80 -10.35
C ASP A 13 -26.22 3.03 -10.36
N ARG A 14 -27.02 3.22 -11.42
CA ARG A 14 -28.02 4.27 -11.56
C ARG A 14 -29.14 4.23 -10.52
N ASP A 15 -29.38 3.10 -9.89
CA ASP A 15 -30.44 2.97 -8.88
C ASP A 15 -29.94 3.38 -7.48
N VAL A 16 -28.62 3.46 -7.32
CA VAL A 16 -27.94 3.78 -6.06
C VAL A 16 -27.34 5.17 -6.10
N ILE A 17 -26.74 5.58 -7.22
CA ILE A 17 -26.07 6.87 -7.39
C ILE A 17 -27.06 7.84 -8.06
N ARG A 18 -27.30 8.95 -7.40
CA ARG A 18 -28.20 10.01 -7.89
C ARG A 18 -27.42 11.16 -8.53
N PRO A 19 -27.97 11.84 -9.54
CA PRO A 19 -27.38 13.06 -10.08
C PRO A 19 -27.13 14.10 -8.98
N LYS A 20 -25.99 14.80 -9.04
CA LYS A 20 -25.56 15.80 -8.07
C LYS A 20 -25.23 15.26 -6.67
N GLN A 21 -25.17 13.94 -6.48
CA GLN A 21 -24.72 13.34 -5.23
C GLN A 21 -23.20 13.47 -5.12
N VAL A 22 -22.73 14.00 -3.98
CA VAL A 22 -21.30 14.05 -3.65
C VAL A 22 -20.90 12.74 -2.99
N LEU A 23 -19.83 12.12 -3.49
CA LEU A 23 -19.32 10.83 -3.01
C LEU A 23 -17.82 10.94 -2.72
N LEU A 24 -17.37 10.32 -1.64
CA LEU A 24 -15.97 10.05 -1.43
C LEU A 24 -15.60 8.77 -2.17
N VAL A 25 -14.70 8.88 -3.14
CA VAL A 25 -14.24 7.75 -3.95
C VAL A 25 -12.74 7.59 -3.86
N GLN A 26 -12.27 6.36 -3.94
CA GLN A 26 -10.86 6.02 -4.07
C GLN A 26 -10.55 5.63 -5.50
N ILE A 27 -9.48 6.17 -6.05
CA ILE A 27 -8.94 5.78 -7.34
C ILE A 27 -8.08 4.54 -7.14
N ASN A 28 -8.53 3.39 -7.63
CA ASN A 28 -7.79 2.13 -7.55
C ASN A 28 -6.79 1.97 -8.70
N LYS A 29 -7.14 2.49 -9.86
CA LYS A 29 -6.29 2.49 -11.06
C LYS A 29 -6.48 3.80 -11.78
N GLU A 30 -5.40 4.37 -12.22
CA GLU A 30 -5.39 5.52 -13.10
C GLU A 30 -5.95 5.17 -14.49
N GLU A 31 -6.34 6.18 -15.25
CA GLU A 31 -6.74 6.00 -16.63
C GLU A 31 -5.61 5.43 -17.46
N ARG A 32 -5.94 4.59 -18.44
CA ARG A 32 -4.96 3.98 -19.34
C ARG A 32 -5.52 3.88 -20.76
N GLY A 33 -4.94 4.62 -21.67
CA GLY A 33 -5.42 4.72 -23.04
C GLY A 33 -6.87 5.23 -23.07
N LEU A 34 -7.76 4.46 -23.68
CA LEU A 34 -9.19 4.80 -23.76
C LEU A 34 -10.02 4.37 -22.53
N LYS A 35 -9.38 3.74 -21.54
CA LYS A 35 -10.07 3.30 -20.33
C LYS A 35 -9.95 4.36 -19.25
N GLY A 36 -11.09 4.84 -18.74
CA GLY A 36 -11.15 5.74 -17.62
C GLY A 36 -10.61 5.12 -16.32
N ALA A 37 -10.39 5.95 -15.31
CA ALA A 37 -9.94 5.52 -13.99
C ALA A 37 -10.93 4.54 -13.34
N ALA A 38 -10.40 3.56 -12.61
CA ALA A 38 -11.21 2.65 -11.82
C ALA A 38 -11.44 3.23 -10.43
N LEU A 39 -12.69 3.58 -10.13
CA LEU A 39 -13.12 4.18 -8.88
C LEU A 39 -13.84 3.15 -8.00
N THR A 40 -13.76 3.35 -6.69
CA THR A 40 -14.53 2.58 -5.71
C THR A 40 -14.94 3.45 -4.54
N THR A 41 -16.10 3.16 -3.96
CA THR A 41 -16.53 3.73 -2.68
C THR A 41 -16.05 2.92 -1.48
N TYR A 42 -15.57 1.70 -1.71
CA TYR A 42 -14.93 0.87 -0.67
C TYR A 42 -13.50 1.33 -0.46
N LEU A 43 -13.29 2.07 0.62
CA LEU A 43 -11.98 2.66 0.92
C LEU A 43 -11.05 1.64 1.56
N SER A 44 -9.76 1.72 1.22
CA SER A 44 -8.73 0.88 1.79
C SER A 44 -7.43 1.67 1.98
N PHE A 45 -6.87 1.62 3.18
CA PHE A 45 -5.63 2.31 3.54
C PHE A 45 -4.56 1.30 3.88
N ALA A 46 -3.48 1.29 3.11
CA ALA A 46 -2.38 0.37 3.32
C ALA A 46 -1.35 0.94 4.31
N GLY A 47 -1.24 0.32 5.47
CA GLY A 47 -0.13 0.45 6.39
C GLY A 47 1.03 -0.47 6.01
N ARG A 48 2.02 -0.55 6.88
CA ARG A 48 3.13 -1.48 6.70
C ARG A 48 2.70 -2.93 6.94
N TYR A 49 2.01 -3.18 8.04
CA TYR A 49 1.62 -4.52 8.50
C TYR A 49 0.15 -4.83 8.29
N CYS A 50 -0.68 -3.80 8.18
CA CYS A 50 -2.12 -3.90 8.06
C CYS A 50 -2.67 -3.12 6.87
N VAL A 51 -3.87 -3.51 6.43
CA VAL A 51 -4.74 -2.70 5.57
C VAL A 51 -6.01 -2.43 6.38
N LEU A 52 -6.39 -1.18 6.50
CA LEU A 52 -7.64 -0.75 7.12
C LEU A 52 -8.69 -0.50 6.04
N MET A 53 -9.87 -1.05 6.24
CA MET A 53 -11.05 -0.82 5.39
C MET A 53 -12.16 -0.23 6.26
N PRO A 54 -12.33 1.10 6.26
CA PRO A 54 -13.19 1.78 7.22
C PRO A 54 -14.68 1.63 6.94
N ASN A 55 -15.07 1.16 5.78
CA ASN A 55 -16.47 1.00 5.37
C ASN A 55 -16.78 -0.41 4.82
N SER A 56 -16.04 -1.41 5.27
CA SER A 56 -16.26 -2.81 4.90
C SER A 56 -16.40 -3.66 6.16
N MET A 57 -17.53 -4.33 6.32
CA MET A 57 -17.85 -5.11 7.53
C MET A 57 -17.42 -6.60 7.49
N ASN A 58 -16.90 -7.10 6.37
CA ASN A 58 -16.86 -8.55 6.13
C ASN A 58 -15.47 -9.12 5.84
N SER A 59 -14.39 -8.45 6.21
CA SER A 59 -13.06 -8.84 5.73
C SER A 59 -11.95 -8.86 6.77
N ASP A 60 -12.28 -8.93 8.06
CA ASP A 60 -11.24 -9.15 9.07
C ASP A 60 -10.50 -10.44 8.79
N GLY A 61 -9.20 -10.33 8.64
CA GLY A 61 -8.47 -11.51 8.27
C GLY A 61 -6.98 -11.33 8.09
N ILE A 62 -6.44 -12.33 7.47
CA ILE A 62 -5.02 -12.46 7.22
C ILE A 62 -4.84 -12.62 5.71
N SER A 63 -3.87 -11.94 5.14
CA SER A 63 -3.55 -12.01 3.71
C SER A 63 -3.55 -13.46 3.22
N ARG A 64 -4.19 -13.69 2.07
CA ARG A 64 -4.23 -15.00 1.41
C ARG A 64 -2.84 -15.47 0.95
N LYS A 65 -1.89 -14.56 0.82
CA LYS A 65 -0.51 -14.87 0.46
C LYS A 65 0.29 -15.55 1.59
N ILE A 66 -0.21 -15.53 2.82
CA ILE A 66 0.39 -16.23 3.96
C ILE A 66 -0.12 -17.66 3.92
N GLY A 67 0.70 -18.60 3.43
CA GLY A 67 0.36 -20.02 3.31
C GLY A 67 0.52 -20.81 4.61
N ASP A 68 1.41 -20.40 5.49
CA ASP A 68 1.72 -21.09 6.74
C ASP A 68 0.54 -21.02 7.73
N ILE A 69 0.03 -22.19 8.11
CA ILE A 69 -1.13 -22.34 8.99
C ILE A 69 -0.82 -21.85 10.41
N GLU A 70 0.38 -22.12 10.93
CA GLU A 70 0.76 -21.72 12.29
C GLU A 70 0.93 -20.20 12.40
N GLU A 71 1.57 -19.57 11.41
CA GLU A 71 1.67 -18.12 11.35
C GLU A 71 0.28 -17.47 11.21
N ARG A 72 -0.61 -18.03 10.41
CA ARG A 72 -2.01 -17.55 10.32
C ARG A 72 -2.73 -17.63 11.66
N LYS A 73 -2.59 -18.72 12.42
CA LYS A 73 -3.18 -18.87 13.75
C LYS A 73 -2.63 -17.83 14.74
N LYS A 74 -1.30 -17.61 14.75
CA LYS A 74 -0.66 -16.59 15.59
C LYS A 74 -1.18 -15.18 15.26
N LEU A 75 -1.19 -14.82 13.98
CA LEU A 75 -1.67 -13.51 13.53
C LEU A 75 -3.16 -13.31 13.84
N LYS A 76 -3.98 -14.37 13.72
CA LYS A 76 -5.39 -14.32 14.09
C LYS A 76 -5.58 -14.05 15.57
N LYS A 77 -4.78 -14.68 16.45
CA LYS A 77 -4.78 -14.40 17.90
C LYS A 77 -4.39 -12.96 18.21
N ILE A 78 -3.38 -12.43 17.50
CA ILE A 78 -2.97 -11.03 17.64
C ILE A 78 -4.11 -10.10 17.21
N LEU A 79 -4.69 -10.33 16.04
CA LEU A 79 -5.76 -9.50 15.49
C LEU A 79 -6.99 -9.48 16.40
N SER A 80 -7.41 -10.65 16.94
CA SER A 80 -8.54 -10.74 17.88
C SER A 80 -8.29 -10.04 19.21
N SER A 81 -7.03 -9.73 19.54
CA SER A 81 -6.65 -9.01 20.77
C SER A 81 -6.49 -7.50 20.55
N VAL A 82 -6.65 -7.01 19.31
CA VAL A 82 -6.57 -5.58 18.97
C VAL A 82 -7.99 -5.06 18.78
N GLU A 83 -8.26 -3.91 19.38
CA GLU A 83 -9.57 -3.25 19.23
C GLU A 83 -9.70 -2.65 17.83
N ILE A 84 -10.66 -3.17 17.08
CA ILE A 84 -11.05 -2.65 15.76
C ILE A 84 -12.40 -1.98 15.93
N PRO A 85 -12.58 -0.71 15.53
CA PRO A 85 -13.85 -0.03 15.60
C PRO A 85 -14.95 -0.77 14.83
N GLU A 86 -16.18 -0.72 15.34
CA GLU A 86 -17.33 -1.29 14.63
C GLU A 86 -17.44 -0.78 13.19
N LYS A 87 -17.92 -1.64 12.30
CA LYS A 87 -18.09 -1.37 10.87
C LYS A 87 -16.79 -1.16 10.08
N MET A 88 -15.64 -1.39 10.69
CA MET A 88 -14.35 -1.38 10.03
C MET A 88 -13.79 -2.81 9.96
N SER A 89 -12.93 -3.04 8.99
CA SER A 89 -12.23 -4.32 8.84
C SER A 89 -10.73 -4.09 8.67
N VAL A 90 -9.95 -5.07 9.12
CA VAL A 90 -8.50 -5.05 9.05
C VAL A 90 -7.97 -6.35 8.46
N ILE A 91 -7.06 -6.24 7.50
CA ILE A 91 -6.32 -7.38 6.94
C ILE A 91 -4.85 -7.24 7.31
N VAL A 92 -4.29 -8.27 7.96
CA VAL A 92 -2.85 -8.35 8.21
C VAL A 92 -2.13 -8.76 6.93
N ARG A 93 -1.10 -7.99 6.55
CA ARG A 93 -0.27 -8.19 5.35
C ARG A 93 0.82 -9.24 5.61
N THR A 94 1.47 -9.71 4.54
CA THR A 94 2.64 -10.60 4.62
C THR A 94 3.79 -10.01 5.46
N ALA A 95 4.00 -8.70 5.39
CA ALA A 95 4.98 -7.99 6.21
C ALA A 95 4.69 -8.04 7.73
N GLY A 96 3.49 -8.46 8.12
CA GLY A 96 3.11 -8.68 9.53
C GLY A 96 3.55 -10.02 10.10
N ILE A 97 4.10 -10.94 9.30
CA ILE A 97 4.65 -12.21 9.79
C ILE A 97 5.76 -11.94 10.79
N GLY A 98 5.74 -12.64 11.92
CA GLY A 98 6.72 -12.49 12.99
C GLY A 98 6.66 -11.18 13.77
N ARG A 99 5.67 -10.30 13.51
CA ARG A 99 5.54 -9.03 14.22
C ARG A 99 4.75 -9.17 15.51
N THR A 100 5.12 -8.33 16.48
CA THR A 100 4.46 -8.28 17.79
C THR A 100 3.09 -7.61 17.71
N LYS A 101 2.23 -7.90 18.68
CA LYS A 101 0.95 -7.18 18.88
C LYS A 101 1.16 -5.66 18.92
N LYS A 102 2.22 -5.19 19.59
CA LYS A 102 2.52 -3.75 19.73
C LYS A 102 2.80 -3.09 18.38
N GLU A 103 3.54 -3.75 17.50
CA GLU A 103 3.86 -3.23 16.16
C GLU A 103 2.61 -3.16 15.29
N ILE A 104 1.80 -4.22 15.28
CA ILE A 104 0.54 -4.29 14.52
C ILE A 104 -0.46 -3.24 15.04
N SER A 105 -0.62 -3.12 16.35
CA SER A 105 -1.50 -2.12 16.97
C SER A 105 -1.06 -0.69 16.67
N LYS A 106 0.25 -0.42 16.67
CA LYS A 106 0.78 0.90 16.32
C LYS A 106 0.50 1.27 14.86
N ASP A 107 0.66 0.32 13.93
CA ASP A 107 0.36 0.51 12.52
C ASP A 107 -1.14 0.79 12.32
N LEU A 108 -2.00 0.02 12.99
CA LEU A 108 -3.44 0.23 12.96
C LEU A 108 -3.85 1.60 13.55
N SER A 109 -3.29 2.00 14.68
CA SER A 109 -3.56 3.31 15.29
C SER A 109 -3.18 4.46 14.34
N PHE A 110 -2.07 4.31 13.61
CA PHE A 110 -1.68 5.27 12.59
C PHE A 110 -2.71 5.35 11.46
N LEU A 111 -3.19 4.20 10.96
CA LEU A 111 -4.21 4.15 9.90
C LEU A 111 -5.55 4.75 10.35
N LEU A 112 -5.97 4.49 11.58
CA LEU A 112 -7.17 5.09 12.18
C LEU A 112 -7.04 6.62 12.31
N SER A 113 -5.88 7.10 12.70
CA SER A 113 -5.59 8.55 12.75
C SER A 113 -5.66 9.18 11.35
N GLN A 114 -5.13 8.51 10.31
CA GLN A 114 -5.25 8.98 8.92
C GLN A 114 -6.71 9.01 8.47
N TRP A 115 -7.46 7.95 8.75
CA TRP A 115 -8.90 7.90 8.42
C TRP A 115 -9.69 9.04 9.06
N ASN A 116 -9.44 9.32 10.34
CA ASN A 116 -10.11 10.44 11.03
C ASN A 116 -9.81 11.78 10.36
N LYS A 117 -8.56 12.04 9.96
CA LYS A 117 -8.19 13.25 9.22
C LYS A 117 -8.90 13.35 7.87
N ILE A 118 -8.96 12.24 7.12
CA ILE A 118 -9.65 12.18 5.83
C ILE A 118 -11.15 12.49 6.02
N ARG A 119 -11.77 11.88 7.03
CA ARG A 119 -13.17 12.13 7.33
C ARG A 119 -13.45 13.59 7.68
N GLU A 120 -12.61 14.21 8.51
CA GLU A 120 -12.73 15.63 8.86
C GLU A 120 -12.54 16.54 7.64
N LEU A 121 -11.56 16.26 6.80
CA LEU A 121 -11.33 17.02 5.56
C LEU A 121 -12.51 16.86 4.60
N THR A 122 -13.02 15.65 4.40
CA THR A 122 -14.17 15.40 3.53
C THR A 122 -15.39 16.20 3.94
N LEU A 123 -15.63 16.36 5.24
CA LEU A 123 -16.77 17.13 5.75
C LEU A 123 -16.60 18.64 5.60
N LYS A 124 -15.37 19.12 5.42
CA LYS A 124 -15.04 20.55 5.27
C LYS A 124 -14.81 20.98 3.83
N SER A 125 -14.58 20.03 2.93
CA SER A 125 -14.23 20.31 1.54
C SER A 125 -15.47 20.34 0.65
N GLU A 126 -15.40 21.13 -0.40
CA GLU A 126 -16.40 21.19 -1.46
C GLU A 126 -15.94 20.37 -2.66
N ALA A 127 -16.84 19.56 -3.22
CA ALA A 127 -16.51 18.74 -4.38
C ALA A 127 -16.48 19.57 -5.68
N PRO A 128 -15.55 19.28 -6.62
CA PRO A 128 -14.53 18.22 -6.57
C PRO A 128 -13.24 18.65 -5.85
N GLU A 129 -12.75 17.85 -4.92
CA GLU A 129 -11.52 18.14 -4.16
C GLU A 129 -10.71 16.86 -3.90
N ILE A 130 -9.37 16.95 -3.93
CA ILE A 130 -8.48 15.85 -3.55
C ILE A 130 -8.33 15.85 -2.03
N ILE A 131 -8.98 14.91 -1.37
CA ILE A 131 -8.99 14.81 0.09
C ILE A 131 -7.71 14.19 0.64
N HIS A 132 -7.20 13.17 -0.04
CA HIS A 132 -6.02 12.44 0.39
C HIS A 132 -5.28 11.85 -0.79
N GLU A 133 -3.97 12.01 -0.78
CA GLU A 133 -3.07 11.36 -1.73
C GLU A 133 -2.20 10.36 -1.00
N GLU A 134 -2.18 9.11 -1.46
CA GLU A 134 -1.27 8.10 -0.92
C GLU A 134 0.16 8.51 -1.28
N GLY A 135 0.97 8.75 -0.26
CA GLY A 135 2.29 9.37 -0.39
C GLY A 135 3.15 8.87 -1.55
N ASN A 136 4.14 9.65 -1.88
CA ASN A 136 5.02 9.48 -3.03
C ASN A 136 5.67 8.08 -3.14
N VAL A 137 6.30 7.81 -4.26
CA VAL A 137 7.00 6.54 -4.58
C VAL A 137 7.95 6.09 -3.46
N LEU A 138 8.68 7.02 -2.82
CA LEU A 138 9.61 6.72 -1.73
C LEU A 138 8.88 6.12 -0.52
N LYS A 139 7.74 6.69 -0.14
CA LYS A 139 6.95 6.18 0.99
C LYS A 139 6.40 4.79 0.68
N ARG A 140 5.90 4.56 -0.54
CA ARG A 140 5.41 3.25 -0.98
C ARG A 140 6.53 2.22 -1.02
N ALA A 141 7.69 2.57 -1.58
CA ALA A 141 8.86 1.67 -1.64
C ALA A 141 9.30 1.25 -0.23
N ILE A 142 9.46 2.19 0.70
CA ILE A 142 9.85 1.89 2.08
C ILE A 142 8.79 1.03 2.78
N ARG A 143 7.50 1.31 2.56
CA ARG A 143 6.42 0.54 3.16
C ARG A 143 6.39 -0.91 2.67
N ASP A 144 6.56 -1.12 1.36
CA ASP A 144 6.25 -2.39 0.72
C ASP A 144 7.49 -3.25 0.42
N MET A 145 8.66 -2.63 0.22
CA MET A 145 9.88 -3.34 -0.19
C MET A 145 10.84 -3.62 0.96
N LEU A 146 10.71 -2.96 2.12
CA LEU A 146 11.59 -3.25 3.24
C LEU A 146 11.23 -4.58 3.89
N SER A 147 12.16 -5.53 3.81
CA SER A 147 12.15 -6.82 4.49
C SER A 147 13.43 -6.99 5.31
N GLU A 148 13.52 -8.04 6.12
CA GLU A 148 14.73 -8.34 6.87
C GLU A 148 15.93 -8.65 5.95
N ASP A 149 15.65 -9.15 4.74
CA ASP A 149 16.65 -9.49 3.71
C ASP A 149 17.36 -8.27 3.09
N VAL A 150 16.80 -7.08 3.32
CA VAL A 150 17.41 -5.82 2.85
C VAL A 150 18.55 -5.44 3.78
N ASP A 151 19.78 -5.48 3.31
CA ASP A 151 20.97 -5.10 4.08
C ASP A 151 21.18 -3.59 4.11
N LYS A 152 21.07 -2.94 2.97
CA LYS A 152 21.36 -1.52 2.80
C LYS A 152 20.36 -0.86 1.83
N ILE A 153 20.10 0.40 2.06
CA ILE A 153 19.30 1.28 1.20
C ILE A 153 20.20 2.44 0.81
N PHE A 154 20.71 2.43 -0.40
CA PHE A 154 21.51 3.54 -0.91
C PHE A 154 20.62 4.60 -1.52
N VAL A 155 20.90 5.85 -1.17
CA VAL A 155 20.17 7.01 -1.70
C VAL A 155 21.18 8.04 -2.19
N GLU A 156 21.06 8.41 -3.44
CA GLU A 156 21.86 9.45 -4.07
C GLU A 156 21.29 10.84 -3.75
N GLY A 157 22.18 11.80 -3.53
CA GLY A 157 21.82 13.16 -3.17
C GLY A 157 21.42 13.33 -1.70
N LYS A 158 21.80 14.47 -1.13
CA LYS A 158 21.57 14.76 0.29
C LYS A 158 20.07 14.92 0.60
N GLU A 159 19.35 15.64 -0.25
CA GLU A 159 17.91 15.88 -0.06
C GLU A 159 17.11 14.57 -0.09
N GLY A 160 17.39 13.69 -1.07
CA GLY A 160 16.77 12.37 -1.17
C GLY A 160 17.07 11.51 0.07
N TYR A 161 18.33 11.50 0.51
CA TYR A 161 18.74 10.78 1.72
C TYR A 161 17.99 11.24 2.97
N ASP A 162 17.89 12.54 3.20
CA ASP A 162 17.20 13.10 4.36
C ASP A 162 15.70 12.78 4.32
N LYS A 163 15.06 12.86 3.15
CA LYS A 163 13.66 12.45 2.94
C LYS A 163 13.45 10.97 3.25
N VAL A 164 14.26 10.09 2.66
CA VAL A 164 14.16 8.64 2.86
C VAL A 164 14.39 8.28 4.32
N LYS A 165 15.40 8.89 4.96
CA LYS A 165 15.70 8.66 6.38
C LYS A 165 14.56 9.07 7.30
N LYS A 166 13.91 10.24 7.03
CA LYS A 166 12.74 10.72 7.76
C LYS A 166 11.53 9.76 7.59
N ILE A 167 11.25 9.33 6.36
CA ILE A 167 10.17 8.39 6.07
C ILE A 167 10.43 7.05 6.76
N THR A 168 11.67 6.52 6.66
CA THR A 168 12.05 5.25 7.29
C THR A 168 11.93 5.32 8.80
N LYS A 169 12.32 6.44 9.44
CA LYS A 169 12.17 6.65 10.87
C LYS A 169 10.71 6.53 11.33
N ASN A 170 9.79 7.01 10.53
CA ASN A 170 8.36 6.99 10.85
C ASN A 170 7.71 5.62 10.60
N LEU A 171 8.00 4.98 9.46
CA LEU A 171 7.36 3.74 9.03
C LEU A 171 8.07 2.47 9.53
N ALA A 172 9.40 2.51 9.61
CA ALA A 172 10.24 1.35 9.86
C ALA A 172 11.49 1.72 10.68
N PRO A 173 11.34 2.13 11.95
CA PRO A 173 12.46 2.68 12.76
C PRO A 173 13.67 1.75 12.85
N THR A 174 13.45 0.44 12.87
CA THR A 174 14.50 -0.59 12.93
C THR A 174 15.44 -0.56 11.72
N PHE A 175 14.96 -0.07 10.58
CA PHE A 175 15.71 -0.03 9.33
C PHE A 175 16.46 1.28 9.08
N VAL A 176 16.33 2.28 9.94
CA VAL A 176 16.98 3.60 9.76
C VAL A 176 18.49 3.47 9.62
N LYS A 177 19.11 2.54 10.34
CA LYS A 177 20.57 2.30 10.28
C LYS A 177 21.01 1.73 8.92
N LYS A 178 20.12 1.07 8.19
CA LYS A 178 20.36 0.51 6.87
C LYS A 178 20.33 1.56 5.75
N VAL A 179 19.78 2.75 6.00
CA VAL A 179 19.77 3.86 5.04
C VAL A 179 21.15 4.51 4.99
N LYS A 180 21.76 4.52 3.82
CA LYS A 180 23.09 5.08 3.56
C LYS A 180 23.02 6.09 2.43
N GLN A 181 23.73 7.21 2.60
CA GLN A 181 23.92 8.15 1.50
C GLN A 181 24.95 7.57 0.54
N TYR A 182 24.60 7.52 -0.75
CA TYR A 182 25.56 7.19 -1.80
C TYR A 182 26.44 8.42 -2.06
N LYS A 183 27.74 8.21 -2.02
CA LYS A 183 28.76 9.23 -2.26
C LYS A 183 29.74 8.63 -3.26
N SER A 184 29.61 8.99 -4.51
CA SER A 184 30.59 8.76 -5.54
C SER A 184 30.66 10.02 -6.40
N GLU A 185 31.84 10.40 -6.80
CA GLU A 185 32.08 11.53 -7.69
C GLU A 185 32.19 11.08 -9.16
N GLU A 186 32.45 9.77 -9.39
CA GLU A 186 32.72 9.26 -10.74
C GLU A 186 31.49 8.71 -11.43
N ASN A 187 30.61 8.00 -10.71
CA ASN A 187 29.46 7.31 -11.31
C ASN A 187 28.19 7.51 -10.50
N SER A 188 27.05 7.59 -11.20
CA SER A 188 25.72 7.58 -10.57
C SER A 188 25.47 6.27 -9.84
N LEU A 189 24.56 6.27 -8.87
CA LEU A 189 24.16 5.06 -8.14
C LEU A 189 23.67 3.95 -9.08
N PHE A 190 22.92 4.31 -10.10
CA PHE A 190 22.35 3.36 -11.06
C PHE A 190 23.38 2.81 -12.03
N ALA A 191 24.31 3.66 -12.51
CA ALA A 191 25.42 3.23 -13.35
C ALA A 191 26.34 2.25 -12.60
N SER A 192 26.70 2.56 -11.37
CA SER A 192 27.57 1.70 -10.52
C SER A 192 26.99 0.32 -10.25
N ASN A 193 25.67 0.15 -10.35
CA ASN A 193 24.99 -1.12 -10.10
C ASN A 193 24.39 -1.73 -11.38
N ASN A 194 24.77 -1.25 -12.57
CA ASN A 194 24.26 -1.69 -13.87
C ASN A 194 22.74 -1.62 -14.01
N ILE A 195 22.07 -0.73 -13.25
CA ILE A 195 20.62 -0.58 -13.26
C ILE A 195 20.19 0.18 -14.50
N GLU A 196 20.97 1.16 -14.95
CA GLU A 196 20.69 1.92 -16.17
C GLU A 196 20.61 1.02 -17.42
N THR A 197 21.55 0.08 -17.54
CA THR A 197 21.54 -0.92 -18.61
C THR A 197 20.28 -1.79 -18.54
N GLN A 198 19.92 -2.27 -17.36
CA GLN A 198 18.72 -3.09 -17.16
C GLN A 198 17.43 -2.31 -17.48
N ILE A 199 17.36 -1.02 -17.13
CA ILE A 199 16.23 -0.16 -17.48
C ILE A 199 16.14 0.02 -19.00
N ASN A 200 17.27 0.27 -19.66
CA ASN A 200 17.31 0.41 -21.13
C ASN A 200 16.87 -0.88 -21.83
N ASP A 201 17.28 -2.03 -21.32
CA ASP A 201 16.88 -3.34 -21.84
C ASP A 201 15.35 -3.56 -21.75
N LEU A 202 14.67 -3.00 -20.73
CA LEU A 202 13.20 -3.05 -20.61
C LEU A 202 12.46 -2.31 -21.74
N PHE A 203 13.10 -1.33 -22.35
CA PHE A 203 12.54 -0.58 -23.49
C PHE A 203 12.98 -1.15 -24.84
N SER A 204 13.80 -2.21 -24.86
CA SER A 204 14.20 -2.90 -26.08
C SER A 204 12.99 -3.60 -26.73
N LEU A 205 12.89 -3.51 -28.05
CA LEU A 205 11.89 -4.24 -28.81
C LEU A 205 12.12 -5.75 -28.82
N ASN A 206 13.35 -6.18 -28.55
CA ASN A 206 13.74 -7.58 -28.50
C ASN A 206 14.08 -8.00 -27.07
N VAL A 207 13.37 -8.96 -26.54
CA VAL A 207 13.64 -9.54 -25.21
C VAL A 207 14.43 -10.84 -25.37
N LYS A 208 15.66 -10.89 -24.84
CA LYS A 208 16.45 -12.12 -24.78
C LYS A 208 15.93 -13.03 -23.67
N LEU A 209 15.60 -14.26 -24.02
CA LEU A 209 15.16 -15.28 -23.08
C LEU A 209 16.35 -16.01 -22.48
N LYS A 210 16.18 -16.52 -21.26
CA LYS A 210 17.21 -17.34 -20.57
C LYS A 210 17.59 -18.61 -21.34
N SER A 211 16.72 -19.09 -22.22
CA SER A 211 16.92 -20.23 -23.11
C SER A 211 17.81 -19.92 -24.32
N GLY A 212 18.24 -18.65 -24.51
CA GLY A 212 19.06 -18.23 -25.66
C GLY A 212 18.24 -17.72 -26.85
N GLY A 213 16.92 -17.86 -26.84
CA GLY A 213 16.03 -17.25 -27.85
C GLY A 213 15.76 -15.78 -27.54
N SER A 214 15.12 -15.10 -28.51
CA SER A 214 14.60 -13.73 -28.34
C SER A 214 13.16 -13.63 -28.86
N ILE A 215 12.39 -12.74 -28.27
CA ILE A 215 11.04 -12.40 -28.69
C ILE A 215 11.02 -10.93 -29.11
#